data_333bd1b56a844163c2e94f9a4b66f961
#
_entry.id   333bd1b56a844163c2e94f9a4b66f961
#
_cell.length_a   1.000
_cell.length_b   1.000
_cell.length_c   1.000
_cell.angle_alpha   90.00
_cell.angle_beta   90.00
_cell.angle_gamma   90.00
#
_symmetry.space_group_name_H-M   'P 1'
#
loop_
_entity.id
_entity.type
_entity.pdbx_description
1 polymer ?
#
loop_
_entity_poly.entity_id
_entity_poly.type
_entity_poly.pdbx_seq_one_letter_code
_entity_poly.pdbx_strand_id
1 'polypeptide(L)'
;SHHPCMLYNVPGRSAVEISPQVIKNLAEHKNLWALKEASGDISKFEGFRTASPTLAIFSGDDALMPYFAQAGAKSLVSVAANAWPSQTHEFVKRSLSGQYPNLFTDWSQAIQSLFAVANPIPVKVLMHLQGKINTPHLRPPLTHLELEQTDSITHANNTILSWN
;
A
#
# COMPACT_ATOMS: atom_id res chain seq x y z
N SER A 1 24.53 -0.42 -5.84
CA SER A 1 24.31 -0.88 -4.46
C SER A 1 24.86 -2.28 -4.28
N HIS A 2 25.42 -2.57 -3.11
CA HIS A 2 25.83 -3.93 -2.70
C HIS A 2 24.70 -4.66 -1.95
N HIS A 3 23.61 -3.96 -1.66
CA HIS A 3 22.45 -4.48 -0.93
C HIS A 3 21.30 -4.79 -1.88
N PRO A 4 20.41 -5.75 -1.50
CA PRO A 4 19.17 -5.97 -2.21
C PRO A 4 18.35 -4.68 -2.29
N CYS A 5 17.79 -4.38 -3.46
CA CYS A 5 17.03 -3.17 -3.73
C CYS A 5 15.63 -3.52 -4.25
N MET A 6 14.63 -2.83 -3.74
CA MET A 6 13.30 -2.76 -4.31
C MET A 6 13.14 -1.39 -4.97
N LEU A 7 12.81 -1.36 -6.24
CA LEU A 7 12.41 -0.11 -6.90
C LEU A 7 11.01 0.32 -6.44
N TYR A 8 10.76 1.61 -6.46
CA TYR A 8 9.44 2.14 -6.08
C TYR A 8 8.93 3.09 -7.15
N ASN A 9 7.88 2.67 -7.86
CA ASN A 9 7.18 3.49 -8.84
C ASN A 9 5.98 4.18 -8.19
N VAL A 10 6.06 5.50 -8.03
CA VAL A 10 5.02 6.32 -7.38
C VAL A 10 4.95 7.71 -8.07
N PRO A 11 4.54 7.77 -9.34
CA PRO A 11 4.62 9.00 -10.12
C PRO A 11 3.86 10.18 -9.51
N GLY A 12 2.75 9.92 -8.80
CA GLY A 12 2.00 10.95 -8.09
C GLY A 12 2.75 11.66 -6.95
N ARG A 13 3.88 11.09 -6.49
CA ARG A 13 4.73 11.70 -5.44
C ARG A 13 6.10 12.12 -5.96
N SER A 14 6.66 11.35 -6.87
CA SER A 14 8.02 11.59 -7.40
C SER A 14 8.04 12.50 -8.63
N ALA A 15 6.88 12.74 -9.26
CA ALA A 15 6.73 13.40 -10.55
C ALA A 15 7.52 12.72 -11.70
N VAL A 16 8.02 11.51 -11.44
CA VAL A 16 8.78 10.70 -12.42
C VAL A 16 8.22 9.28 -12.40
N GLU A 17 8.09 8.70 -13.57
CA GLU A 17 7.62 7.33 -13.76
C GLU A 17 8.77 6.42 -14.22
N ILE A 18 8.81 5.23 -13.65
CA ILE A 18 9.68 4.16 -14.15
C ILE A 18 9.01 3.54 -15.38
N SER A 19 9.72 3.50 -16.51
CA SER A 19 9.19 2.85 -17.71
C SER A 19 9.45 1.34 -17.71
N PRO A 20 8.63 0.52 -18.41
CA PRO A 20 8.91 -0.90 -18.60
C PRO A 20 10.27 -1.18 -19.21
N GLN A 21 10.78 -0.27 -20.08
CA GLN A 21 12.12 -0.39 -20.66
C GLN A 21 13.23 -0.32 -19.60
N VAL A 22 13.08 0.53 -18.57
CA VAL A 22 14.02 0.62 -17.44
C VAL A 22 14.04 -0.71 -16.69
N ILE A 23 12.86 -1.29 -16.42
CA ILE A 23 12.76 -2.60 -15.76
C ILE A 23 13.43 -3.69 -16.59
N LYS A 24 13.20 -3.71 -17.91
CA LYS A 24 13.86 -4.66 -18.82
C LYS A 24 15.38 -4.53 -18.77
N ASN A 25 15.91 -3.33 -18.76
CA ASN A 25 17.36 -3.06 -18.72
C ASN A 25 17.99 -3.49 -17.38
N LEU A 26 17.21 -3.48 -16.30
CA LEU A 26 17.66 -3.83 -14.95
C LEU A 26 17.33 -5.29 -14.54
N ALA A 27 16.62 -6.05 -15.38
CA ALA A 27 16.12 -7.38 -15.06
C ALA A 27 17.22 -8.36 -14.60
N GLU A 28 18.43 -8.24 -15.19
CA GLU A 28 19.59 -9.08 -14.86
C GLU A 28 20.42 -8.53 -13.68
N HIS A 29 20.02 -7.40 -13.09
CA HIS A 29 20.82 -6.80 -12.01
C HIS A 29 20.66 -7.60 -10.71
N LYS A 30 21.74 -8.25 -10.25
CA LYS A 30 21.79 -9.20 -9.13
C LYS A 30 21.17 -8.70 -7.81
N ASN A 31 21.13 -7.37 -7.60
CA ASN A 31 20.60 -6.78 -6.38
C ASN A 31 19.18 -6.25 -6.54
N LEU A 32 18.61 -6.24 -7.75
CA LEU A 32 17.20 -5.91 -7.94
C LEU A 32 16.35 -7.15 -7.70
N TRP A 33 15.60 -7.17 -6.61
CA TRP A 33 14.77 -8.33 -6.27
C TRP A 33 13.28 -8.07 -6.41
N ALA A 34 12.85 -6.81 -6.40
CA ALA A 34 11.43 -6.45 -6.49
C ALA A 34 11.18 -5.04 -7.03
N LEU A 35 9.93 -4.83 -7.44
CA LEU A 35 9.34 -3.52 -7.73
C LEU A 35 8.10 -3.34 -6.85
N LYS A 36 7.98 -2.18 -6.17
CA LYS A 36 6.73 -1.70 -5.59
C LYS A 36 6.04 -0.79 -6.60
N GLU A 37 4.87 -1.20 -7.08
CA GLU A 37 4.04 -0.44 -8.01
C GLU A 37 2.92 0.28 -7.27
N ALA A 38 2.88 1.60 -7.37
CA ALA A 38 1.92 2.47 -6.69
C ALA A 38 1.45 3.64 -7.57
N SER A 39 1.35 3.40 -8.87
CA SER A 39 0.72 4.36 -9.79
C SER A 39 -0.81 4.31 -9.76
N GLY A 40 -1.39 3.23 -9.23
CA GLY A 40 -2.82 2.94 -9.27
C GLY A 40 -3.31 2.39 -10.62
N ASP A 41 -2.42 2.09 -11.55
CA ASP A 41 -2.74 1.67 -12.92
C ASP A 41 -2.33 0.21 -13.17
N ILE A 42 -3.34 -0.66 -13.35
CA ILE A 42 -3.13 -2.09 -13.62
C ILE A 42 -2.40 -2.32 -14.95
N SER A 43 -2.60 -1.47 -15.96
CA SER A 43 -1.93 -1.62 -17.26
C SER A 43 -0.42 -1.42 -17.14
N LYS A 44 0.02 -0.52 -16.27
CA LYS A 44 1.44 -0.32 -15.95
C LYS A 44 2.04 -1.52 -15.24
N PHE A 45 1.30 -2.09 -14.28
CA PHE A 45 1.70 -3.32 -13.61
C PHE A 45 1.94 -4.45 -14.62
N GLU A 46 1.01 -4.65 -15.55
CA GLU A 46 1.15 -5.66 -16.61
C GLU A 46 2.34 -5.37 -17.53
N GLY A 47 2.58 -4.09 -17.85
CA GLY A 47 3.76 -3.66 -18.61
C GLY A 47 5.08 -4.05 -17.92
N PHE A 48 5.18 -3.85 -16.61
CA PHE A 48 6.35 -4.26 -15.82
C PHE A 48 6.51 -5.78 -15.77
N ARG A 49 5.42 -6.52 -15.57
CA ARG A 49 5.43 -7.98 -15.57
C ARG A 49 5.88 -8.56 -16.91
N THR A 50 5.43 -7.95 -18.01
CA THR A 50 5.85 -8.32 -19.37
C THR A 50 7.33 -8.02 -19.60
N ALA A 51 7.82 -6.88 -19.10
CA ALA A 51 9.21 -6.47 -19.24
C ALA A 51 10.19 -7.34 -18.47
N SER A 52 9.77 -7.88 -17.31
CA SER A 52 10.56 -8.79 -16.47
C SER A 52 9.65 -9.80 -15.76
N PRO A 53 9.36 -10.96 -16.38
CA PRO A 53 8.44 -11.96 -15.81
C PRO A 53 8.90 -12.57 -14.48
N THR A 54 10.18 -12.52 -14.18
CA THR A 54 10.80 -13.09 -12.98
C THR A 54 10.87 -12.11 -11.81
N LEU A 55 10.75 -10.80 -12.08
CA LEU A 55 10.80 -9.78 -11.04
C LEU A 55 9.55 -9.85 -10.16
N ALA A 56 9.75 -9.91 -8.84
CA ALA A 56 8.64 -9.84 -7.90
C ALA A 56 8.04 -8.43 -7.90
N ILE A 57 6.74 -8.30 -8.20
CA ILE A 57 6.05 -7.02 -8.15
C ILE A 57 5.07 -7.01 -6.98
N PHE A 58 5.15 -5.97 -6.16
CA PHE A 58 4.30 -5.73 -5.00
C PHE A 58 3.37 -4.56 -5.29
N SER A 59 2.11 -4.67 -4.87
CA SER A 59 1.24 -3.50 -4.85
C SER A 59 1.74 -2.49 -3.82
N GLY A 60 1.69 -1.21 -4.15
CA GLY A 60 1.87 -0.12 -3.19
C GLY A 60 0.56 0.56 -2.82
N ASP A 61 -0.57 0.00 -3.28
CA ASP A 61 -1.91 0.54 -3.09
C ASP A 61 -2.78 -0.45 -2.30
N ASP A 62 -3.15 -0.04 -1.09
CA ASP A 62 -3.94 -0.85 -0.17
C ASP A 62 -5.34 -1.16 -0.73
N ALA A 63 -6.00 -0.20 -1.39
CA ALA A 63 -7.36 -0.36 -1.90
C ALA A 63 -7.41 -1.29 -3.11
N LEU A 64 -6.37 -1.27 -3.94
CA LEU A 64 -6.32 -2.01 -5.20
C LEU A 64 -5.68 -3.39 -5.09
N MET A 65 -5.28 -3.81 -3.87
CA MET A 65 -4.59 -5.09 -3.66
C MET A 65 -5.27 -6.29 -4.34
N PRO A 66 -6.63 -6.47 -4.29
CA PRO A 66 -7.26 -7.61 -4.94
C PRO A 66 -7.07 -7.64 -6.46
N TYR A 67 -7.13 -6.48 -7.10
CA TYR A 67 -6.94 -6.36 -8.55
C TYR A 67 -5.50 -6.63 -8.95
N PHE A 68 -4.54 -6.08 -8.19
CA PHE A 68 -3.13 -6.36 -8.40
C PHE A 68 -2.78 -7.83 -8.11
N ALA A 69 -3.43 -8.47 -7.14
CA ALA A 69 -3.28 -9.89 -6.88
C ALA A 69 -3.67 -10.74 -8.09
N GLN A 70 -4.81 -10.43 -8.72
CA GLN A 70 -5.25 -11.11 -9.95
C GLN A 70 -4.31 -10.85 -11.12
N ALA A 71 -3.73 -9.66 -11.21
CA ALA A 71 -2.70 -9.34 -12.20
C ALA A 71 -1.35 -10.02 -11.90
N GLY A 72 -1.17 -10.66 -10.74
CA GLY A 72 0.02 -11.44 -10.39
C GLY A 72 0.95 -10.77 -9.40
N ALA A 73 0.50 -9.76 -8.66
CA ALA A 73 1.27 -9.19 -7.55
C ALA A 73 1.58 -10.25 -6.49
N LYS A 74 2.77 -10.15 -5.91
CA LYS A 74 3.24 -11.11 -4.91
C LYS A 74 2.74 -10.78 -3.50
N SER A 75 2.52 -9.51 -3.20
CA SER A 75 2.01 -9.03 -1.92
C SER A 75 1.78 -7.51 -1.99
N LEU A 76 1.64 -6.88 -0.82
CA LEU A 76 1.34 -5.47 -0.61
C LEU A 76 2.42 -4.82 0.28
N VAL A 77 2.85 -3.62 -0.08
CA VAL A 77 3.62 -2.73 0.80
C VAL A 77 2.67 -1.64 1.30
N SER A 78 2.10 -1.86 2.45
CA SER A 78 0.86 -1.27 2.97
C SER A 78 1.08 -0.08 3.90
N VAL A 79 0.16 0.88 3.86
CA VAL A 79 -0.04 1.90 4.91
C VAL A 79 -0.88 1.30 6.05
N ALA A 80 -1.95 0.59 5.73
CA ALA A 80 -2.89 0.01 6.68
C ALA A 80 -2.22 -0.99 7.65
N ALA A 81 -1.18 -1.68 7.22
CA ALA A 81 -0.43 -2.63 8.05
C ALA A 81 0.20 -2.01 9.30
N ASN A 82 0.40 -0.69 9.34
CA ASN A 82 0.87 0.02 10.54
C ASN A 82 -0.22 0.06 11.63
N ALA A 83 -1.47 0.25 11.22
CA ALA A 83 -2.60 0.33 12.14
C ALA A 83 -3.24 -1.06 12.40
N TRP A 84 -3.33 -1.91 11.37
CA TRP A 84 -4.05 -3.20 11.38
C TRP A 84 -3.21 -4.34 10.78
N PRO A 85 -2.07 -4.73 11.38
CA PRO A 85 -1.15 -5.69 10.78
C PRO A 85 -1.78 -7.05 10.51
N SER A 86 -2.53 -7.60 11.46
CA SER A 86 -3.17 -8.93 11.34
C SER A 86 -4.26 -8.94 10.28
N GLN A 87 -5.14 -7.92 10.28
CA GLN A 87 -6.24 -7.80 9.33
C GLN A 87 -5.72 -7.53 7.92
N THR A 88 -4.67 -6.70 7.80
CA THR A 88 -3.99 -6.48 6.51
C THR A 88 -3.39 -7.77 5.97
N HIS A 89 -2.73 -8.56 6.82
CA HIS A 89 -2.18 -9.86 6.43
C HIS A 89 -3.28 -10.79 5.91
N GLU A 90 -4.38 -10.91 6.63
CA GLU A 90 -5.51 -11.77 6.23
C GLU A 90 -6.16 -11.27 4.93
N PHE A 91 -6.37 -9.96 4.78
CA PHE A 91 -6.91 -9.38 3.55
C PHE A 91 -6.01 -9.65 2.34
N VAL A 92 -4.69 -9.48 2.49
CA VAL A 92 -3.71 -9.78 1.43
C VAL A 92 -3.76 -11.27 1.06
N LYS A 93 -3.75 -12.16 2.05
CA LYS A 93 -3.84 -13.60 1.85
C LYS A 93 -5.11 -14.00 1.07
N ARG A 94 -6.27 -13.45 1.48
CA ARG A 94 -7.54 -13.67 0.77
C ARG A 94 -7.55 -13.05 -0.62
N SER A 95 -6.93 -11.89 -0.81
CA SER A 95 -6.80 -11.27 -2.13
C SER A 95 -6.00 -12.15 -3.09
N LEU A 96 -4.89 -12.71 -2.63
CA LEU A 96 -4.04 -13.61 -3.41
C LEU A 96 -4.73 -14.93 -3.77
N SER A 97 -5.68 -15.39 -2.95
CA SER A 97 -6.48 -16.62 -3.20
C SER A 97 -7.85 -16.36 -3.85
N GLY A 98 -8.20 -15.10 -4.14
CA GLY A 98 -9.51 -14.72 -4.71
C GLY A 98 -10.68 -14.78 -3.71
N GLN A 99 -10.41 -14.89 -2.41
CA GLN A 99 -11.43 -15.08 -1.35
C GLN A 99 -11.75 -13.79 -0.56
N TYR A 100 -11.50 -12.64 -1.15
CA TYR A 100 -11.65 -11.33 -0.50
C TYR A 100 -13.05 -10.67 -0.57
N PRO A 101 -14.03 -11.09 -1.42
CA PRO A 101 -15.20 -10.25 -1.74
C PRO A 101 -15.98 -9.78 -0.52
N ASN A 102 -16.16 -10.63 0.49
CA ASN A 102 -16.91 -10.29 1.70
C ASN A 102 -16.25 -9.21 2.58
N LEU A 103 -14.97 -8.98 2.41
CA LEU A 103 -14.20 -7.98 3.17
C LEU A 103 -13.95 -6.70 2.39
N PHE A 104 -14.21 -6.72 1.07
CA PHE A 104 -13.73 -5.66 0.18
C PHE A 104 -14.37 -4.30 0.46
N THR A 105 -15.68 -4.26 0.75
CA THR A 105 -16.39 -3.00 1.01
C THR A 105 -15.83 -2.32 2.26
N ASP A 106 -15.75 -3.05 3.36
CA ASP A 106 -15.24 -2.53 4.63
C ASP A 106 -13.78 -2.10 4.50
N TRP A 107 -12.96 -2.93 3.83
CA TRP A 107 -11.58 -2.61 3.54
C TRP A 107 -11.45 -1.32 2.73
N SER A 108 -12.19 -1.20 1.63
CA SER A 108 -12.15 -0.03 0.75
C SER A 108 -12.52 1.25 1.49
N GLN A 109 -13.57 1.22 2.31
CA GLN A 109 -13.99 2.36 3.13
C GLN A 109 -12.94 2.72 4.19
N ALA A 110 -12.36 1.71 4.85
CA ALA A 110 -11.30 1.92 5.82
C ALA A 110 -10.05 2.54 5.18
N ILE A 111 -9.65 2.08 4.00
CA ILE A 111 -8.53 2.67 3.28
C ILE A 111 -8.82 4.10 2.86
N GLN A 112 -10.03 4.41 2.38
CA GLN A 112 -10.41 5.80 2.06
C GLN A 112 -10.23 6.72 3.27
N SER A 113 -10.57 6.28 4.48
CA SER A 113 -10.38 7.07 5.69
C SER A 113 -8.89 7.32 6.01
N LEU A 114 -8.01 6.36 5.72
CA LEU A 114 -6.56 6.51 5.89
C LEU A 114 -5.91 7.44 4.85
N PHE A 115 -6.63 7.82 3.81
CA PHE A 115 -6.18 8.73 2.75
C PHE A 115 -7.06 9.98 2.63
N ALA A 116 -7.87 10.29 3.65
CA ALA A 116 -8.74 11.48 3.68
C ALA A 116 -7.94 12.78 3.59
N VAL A 117 -6.72 12.80 4.11
CA VAL A 117 -5.72 13.86 3.93
C VAL A 117 -4.38 13.22 3.58
N ALA A 118 -3.33 14.02 3.44
CA ALA A 118 -2.02 13.54 3.02
C ALA A 118 -1.51 12.38 3.91
N ASN A 119 -1.19 11.23 3.30
CA ASN A 119 -0.51 10.14 4.00
C ASN A 119 0.93 10.58 4.37
N PRO A 120 1.40 10.36 5.63
CA PRO A 120 0.89 9.42 6.63
C PRO A 120 0.07 10.05 7.78
N ILE A 121 -0.60 11.19 7.57
CA ILE A 121 -1.31 11.89 8.65
C ILE A 121 -2.37 11.00 9.31
N PRO A 122 -3.38 10.45 8.57
CA PRO A 122 -4.46 9.69 9.23
C PRO A 122 -3.96 8.43 9.93
N VAL A 123 -3.05 7.68 9.32
CA VAL A 123 -2.54 6.44 9.94
C VAL A 123 -1.75 6.72 11.22
N LYS A 124 -1.00 7.83 11.30
CA LYS A 124 -0.29 8.20 12.53
C LYS A 124 -1.24 8.66 13.63
N VAL A 125 -2.28 9.44 13.28
CA VAL A 125 -3.33 9.81 14.21
C VAL A 125 -4.04 8.56 14.74
N LEU A 126 -4.40 7.63 13.86
CA LEU A 126 -5.03 6.38 14.25
C LEU A 126 -4.15 5.54 15.18
N MET A 127 -2.87 5.38 14.86
CA MET A 127 -1.92 4.65 15.72
C MET A 127 -1.77 5.30 17.10
N HIS A 128 -1.85 6.62 17.18
CA HIS A 128 -1.88 7.34 18.47
C HIS A 128 -3.16 7.05 19.24
N LEU A 129 -4.34 7.11 18.59
CA LEU A 129 -5.62 6.75 19.21
C LEU A 129 -5.65 5.29 19.67
N GLN A 130 -4.96 4.39 18.97
CA GLN A 130 -4.78 2.99 19.37
C GLN A 130 -3.77 2.80 20.52
N GLY A 131 -3.09 3.84 20.97
CA GLY A 131 -2.02 3.75 21.98
C GLY A 131 -0.73 3.08 21.48
N LYS A 132 -0.57 2.89 20.17
CA LYS A 132 0.62 2.26 19.56
C LYS A 132 1.83 3.19 19.49
N ILE A 133 1.58 4.49 19.43
CA ILE A 133 2.60 5.54 19.46
C ILE A 133 2.21 6.65 20.43
N ASN A 134 3.19 7.28 21.08
CA ASN A 134 2.94 8.27 22.13
C ASN A 134 2.40 9.61 21.59
N THR A 135 2.64 9.93 20.34
CA THR A 135 2.25 11.21 19.74
C THR A 135 1.96 11.05 18.24
N PRO A 136 0.95 11.76 17.69
CA PRO A 136 0.66 11.77 16.27
C PRO A 136 1.58 12.73 15.48
N HIS A 137 2.61 13.29 16.13
CA HIS A 137 3.47 14.31 15.53
C HIS A 137 4.11 13.85 14.22
N LEU A 138 4.17 14.76 13.24
CA LEU A 138 4.80 14.55 11.95
C LEU A 138 5.96 15.56 11.75
N ARG A 139 6.86 15.25 10.86
CA ARG A 139 7.89 16.21 10.43
C ARG A 139 7.25 17.25 9.48
N PRO A 140 7.64 18.53 9.59
CA PRO A 140 7.22 19.55 8.63
C PRO A 140 7.53 19.12 7.18
N PRO A 141 6.70 19.54 6.21
CA PRO A 141 5.58 20.46 6.32
C PRO A 141 4.27 19.84 6.83
N LEU A 142 4.19 18.53 7.05
CA LEU A 142 2.97 17.84 7.45
C LEU A 142 2.64 18.11 8.93
N THR A 143 1.35 18.21 9.23
CA THR A 143 0.85 18.31 10.59
C THR A 143 -0.39 17.45 10.79
N HIS A 144 -0.54 16.85 11.98
CA HIS A 144 -1.73 16.07 12.32
C HIS A 144 -2.99 16.93 12.41
N LEU A 145 -2.85 18.26 12.54
CA LEU A 145 -3.97 19.21 12.58
C LEU A 145 -4.72 19.30 11.24
N GLU A 146 -4.13 18.84 10.14
CA GLU A 146 -4.83 18.75 8.85
C GLU A 146 -5.97 17.72 8.86
N LEU A 147 -5.96 16.76 9.79
CA LEU A 147 -7.07 15.85 10.02
C LEU A 147 -7.98 16.43 11.11
N GLU A 148 -8.91 17.30 10.71
CA GLU A 148 -9.80 18.03 11.62
C GLU A 148 -10.78 17.12 12.37
N GLN A 149 -11.17 15.99 11.76
CA GLN A 149 -12.14 15.05 12.32
C GLN A 149 -11.59 13.62 12.29
N THR A 150 -11.78 12.89 13.38
CA THR A 150 -11.27 11.51 13.54
C THR A 150 -12.36 10.44 13.48
N ASP A 151 -13.63 10.82 13.31
CA ASP A 151 -14.77 9.90 13.35
C ASP A 151 -14.66 8.81 12.27
N SER A 152 -14.25 9.19 11.04
CA SER A 152 -14.10 8.24 9.94
C SER A 152 -13.02 7.20 10.20
N ILE A 153 -11.85 7.61 10.71
CA ILE A 153 -10.77 6.65 11.03
C ILE A 153 -11.10 5.82 12.27
N THR A 154 -11.86 6.36 13.22
CA THR A 154 -12.32 5.64 14.41
C THR A 154 -13.36 4.59 14.02
N HIS A 155 -14.33 4.94 13.17
CA HIS A 155 -15.30 4.00 12.63
C HIS A 155 -14.61 2.87 11.86
N ALA A 156 -13.71 3.23 10.94
CA ALA A 156 -12.91 2.27 10.19
C ALA A 156 -12.13 1.32 11.11
N ASN A 157 -11.53 1.85 12.18
CA ASN A 157 -10.82 1.04 13.17
C ASN A 157 -11.72 -0.01 13.81
N ASN A 158 -12.91 0.39 14.25
CA ASN A 158 -13.86 -0.53 14.89
C ASN A 158 -14.32 -1.61 13.90
N THR A 159 -14.61 -1.24 12.65
CA THR A 159 -15.00 -2.18 11.59
C THR A 159 -13.89 -3.18 11.31
N ILE A 160 -12.67 -2.72 11.08
CA ILE A 160 -11.55 -3.62 10.73
C ILE A 160 -11.16 -4.53 11.90
N LEU A 161 -11.14 -4.01 13.13
CA LEU A 161 -10.84 -4.83 14.31
C LEU A 161 -11.92 -5.85 14.66
N SER A 162 -13.14 -5.71 14.14
CA SER A 162 -14.21 -6.71 14.29
C SER A 162 -14.04 -7.93 13.40
N TRP A 163 -13.12 -7.91 12.46
CA TRP A 163 -12.84 -9.07 11.61
C TRP A 163 -12.22 -10.21 12.45
N ASN A 164 -12.87 -11.36 12.43
CA ASN A 164 -12.47 -12.60 13.13
C ASN A 164 -11.69 -13.54 12.19
#